data_87f52ddcc262c1d69334692e3d99f975
#
_entry.id   87f52ddcc262c1d69334692e3d99f975
#
_cell.length_a   1.000
_cell.length_b   1.000
_cell.length_c   1.000
_cell.angle_alpha   90.00
_cell.angle_beta   90.00
_cell.angle_gamma   90.00
#
_symmetry.space_group_name_H-M   'P 1'
#
loop_
_entity.id
_entity.type
_entity.pdbx_description
1 polymer ?
#
loop_
_entity_poly.entity_id
_entity_poly.type
_entity_poly.pdbx_seq_one_letter_code
_entity_poly.pdbx_strand_id
1 'polypeptide(L)'
;MEHRFFARRCRGHVAPGALALLICAGLATSVAQAANPQPYRVQWVSSGRDSVDSTLKLTSQLQALHGTAPVGPYGLIARARADVKRLRTVLESFGYYQGAVTITIDGRRLESLGLGKALEALPNGTDATVKIAASLGPLFHVGHIEVDGKVPAGIERTLGLPHALLGLASGAPAVAAEVLAAGERLQRRLQNAGYAQAKVDPPVAYEDPSRHVLNLKFQVTSGPQVRIGAIRIEGLEHVHASFVQRSLPIHPGQRYDAARIEQARQDLLGLGLFSSVTVRLGAADAKGLAPLTFLVRESKRYAFGINAAYSSDLGASGGVRWSDSNVFGGGQRLSASASAIDLGGTASTGAGYDARLEYDIPDFRRRGQTLGFSVAALRQTLQAYTQNGATAAATLTRRLSSEWVASAGTSYEHEQITQEGQYDQYNLVALPLSAQFDSTDLASPLLDPTHGMRLSLTVSPTLSTGASGAQLFVIVQGSAATYFDVHKLIAADPAGRTVLAARLIAGVAEGASQFGLPPDQRFYAGGSGTVRGYRYQSIGPQFPDGLPEGGTSMQAVNLELRQRVGAKFGFVLFADAGGVASGSSSVYRVGVGTGVRYYTSIGPIRLDFAVPTRQLANGGRFEVYIGLGQAF
;
A
#
# COMPACT_ATOMS: atom_id res chain seq x y z
N MET A 1 53.41 -13.88 -29.95
CA MET A 1 53.63 -15.27 -29.49
C MET A 1 52.23 -15.74 -29.05
N GLU A 2 51.44 -16.31 -29.97
CA GLU A 2 51.36 -17.72 -30.35
C GLU A 2 51.06 -18.60 -29.10
N HIS A 3 50.02 -19.42 -28.99
CA HIS A 3 49.33 -20.36 -29.89
C HIS A 3 47.92 -20.65 -29.33
N ARG A 4 46.83 -20.67 -30.04
CA ARG A 4 46.17 -21.56 -31.01
C ARG A 4 46.07 -23.04 -30.64
N PHE A 5 44.83 -23.56 -30.81
CA PHE A 5 44.32 -24.88 -31.28
C PHE A 5 43.45 -25.61 -30.26
N PHE A 6 42.34 -26.27 -30.51
CA PHE A 6 41.63 -26.71 -31.73
C PHE A 6 40.17 -27.11 -31.36
N ALA A 7 39.25 -26.92 -32.28
CA ALA A 7 37.91 -27.47 -32.28
C ALA A 7 37.85 -28.90 -32.79
N ARG A 8 36.93 -29.72 -32.30
CA ARG A 8 36.35 -30.81 -33.11
C ARG A 8 34.89 -31.07 -32.76
N ARG A 9 34.05 -30.98 -33.80
CA ARG A 9 32.71 -31.53 -33.92
C ARG A 9 32.79 -33.06 -34.03
N CYS A 10 31.80 -33.75 -33.43
CA CYS A 10 31.24 -34.98 -34.00
C CYS A 10 29.75 -35.08 -33.74
N ARG A 11 28.97 -35.19 -34.83
CA ARG A 11 27.56 -35.56 -34.87
C ARG A 11 27.44 -37.10 -34.72
N GLY A 12 26.37 -37.57 -34.08
CA GLY A 12 25.94 -38.96 -34.09
C GLY A 12 24.56 -39.11 -33.43
N HIS A 13 23.54 -39.35 -34.25
CA HIS A 13 22.20 -39.74 -33.82
C HIS A 13 22.22 -41.12 -33.18
N VAL A 14 21.37 -41.40 -32.20
CA VAL A 14 20.39 -42.51 -32.10
C VAL A 14 19.61 -42.39 -30.78
N ALA A 15 18.27 -42.44 -30.86
CA ALA A 15 17.28 -42.54 -29.78
C ALA A 15 17.00 -44.03 -29.45
N PRO A 16 16.01 -44.36 -28.56
CA PRO A 16 15.81 -44.04 -27.15
C PRO A 16 15.68 -45.33 -26.29
N GLY A 17 15.74 -45.19 -24.98
CA GLY A 17 15.20 -46.26 -24.13
C GLY A 17 16.05 -46.58 -22.90
N ALA A 18 15.45 -46.36 -21.73
CA ALA A 18 15.69 -47.06 -20.47
C ALA A 18 17.15 -47.10 -19.93
N LEU A 19 17.50 -46.11 -19.10
CA LEU A 19 18.34 -46.30 -17.89
C LEU A 19 18.59 -44.95 -17.20
N ALA A 20 17.65 -44.45 -16.45
CA ALA A 20 17.85 -43.30 -15.58
C ALA A 20 17.10 -43.49 -14.27
N LEU A 21 17.34 -44.63 -13.64
CA LEU A 21 16.89 -44.92 -12.28
C LEU A 21 18.10 -45.56 -11.59
N LEU A 22 18.94 -44.72 -11.00
CA LEU A 22 19.98 -45.09 -10.00
C LEU A 22 21.14 -44.06 -10.09
N ILE A 23 20.99 -42.84 -9.61
CA ILE A 23 21.99 -41.94 -9.00
C ILE A 23 21.22 -40.68 -8.49
N CYS A 24 20.33 -40.89 -7.54
CA CYS A 24 19.84 -39.85 -6.61
C CYS A 24 19.77 -40.43 -5.19
N ALA A 25 20.79 -41.19 -4.83
CA ALA A 25 21.00 -41.61 -3.44
C ALA A 25 22.36 -41.05 -3.02
N GLY A 26 22.37 -39.94 -2.27
CA GLY A 26 23.60 -39.50 -1.67
C GLY A 26 23.79 -38.01 -1.45
N LEU A 27 22.71 -37.25 -1.12
CA LEU A 27 22.84 -36.02 -0.35
C LEU A 27 21.65 -35.95 0.63
N ALA A 28 21.53 -36.97 1.47
CA ALA A 28 20.89 -36.82 2.73
C ALA A 28 21.80 -35.91 3.56
N THR A 29 21.49 -34.61 3.60
CA THR A 29 21.93 -33.76 4.67
C THR A 29 21.47 -34.45 5.94
N SER A 30 22.37 -35.11 6.64
CA SER A 30 22.15 -35.61 7.99
C SER A 30 21.84 -34.37 8.83
N VAL A 31 20.55 -34.07 9.01
CA VAL A 31 20.10 -33.30 10.15
C VAL A 31 20.63 -34.09 11.33
N ALA A 32 21.60 -33.55 12.06
CA ALA A 32 22.09 -34.14 13.28
C ALA A 32 20.91 -34.19 14.26
N GLN A 33 20.17 -35.29 14.21
CA GLN A 33 19.09 -35.59 15.12
C GLN A 33 19.74 -35.83 16.47
N ALA A 34 19.42 -35.06 17.47
CA ALA A 34 19.88 -35.33 18.82
C ALA A 34 19.52 -36.78 19.17
N ALA A 35 20.48 -37.55 19.63
CA ALA A 35 20.36 -39.01 19.84
C ALA A 35 19.21 -39.40 20.79
N ASN A 36 18.74 -38.47 21.65
CA ASN A 36 17.55 -38.58 22.50
C ASN A 36 16.95 -37.15 22.67
N PRO A 37 16.02 -36.72 21.82
CA PRO A 37 15.38 -35.43 21.98
C PRO A 37 14.55 -35.40 23.26
N GLN A 38 14.73 -34.36 24.07
CA GLN A 38 13.89 -34.08 25.24
C GLN A 38 12.72 -33.21 24.81
N PRO A 39 11.50 -33.73 24.69
CA PRO A 39 10.32 -32.94 24.45
C PRO A 39 10.03 -32.05 25.66
N TYR A 40 9.50 -30.85 25.41
CA TYR A 40 9.17 -29.92 26.48
C TYR A 40 8.00 -29.03 26.07
N ARG A 41 7.29 -28.49 27.07
CA ARG A 41 6.26 -27.48 26.91
C ARG A 41 6.64 -26.23 27.67
N VAL A 42 6.32 -25.05 27.07
CA VAL A 42 6.64 -23.77 27.68
C VAL A 42 5.41 -23.21 28.40
N GLN A 43 5.58 -22.87 29.66
CA GLN A 43 4.58 -22.19 30.49
C GLN A 43 5.05 -20.79 30.82
N TRP A 44 4.25 -19.78 30.46
CA TRP A 44 4.54 -18.38 30.72
C TRP A 44 3.78 -17.89 31.94
N VAL A 45 4.47 -17.18 32.84
CA VAL A 45 3.85 -16.40 33.91
C VAL A 45 3.80 -14.96 33.43
N SER A 46 2.61 -14.35 33.42
CA SER A 46 2.48 -12.95 33.00
C SER A 46 3.27 -12.01 33.90
N SER A 47 3.95 -11.05 33.30
CA SER A 47 4.64 -9.98 34.01
C SER A 47 3.70 -8.86 34.47
N GLY A 48 2.42 -8.88 34.04
CA GLY A 48 1.43 -7.84 34.25
C GLY A 48 1.45 -6.73 33.18
N ARG A 49 2.27 -6.89 32.13
CA ARG A 49 2.35 -5.97 30.98
C ARG A 49 2.31 -6.73 29.66
N ASP A 50 1.21 -6.66 28.94
CA ASP A 50 0.97 -7.43 27.71
C ASP A 50 2.01 -7.16 26.61
N SER A 51 2.47 -5.89 26.45
CA SER A 51 3.49 -5.53 25.46
C SER A 51 4.85 -6.16 25.75
N VAL A 52 5.23 -6.25 27.04
CA VAL A 52 6.46 -6.92 27.47
C VAL A 52 6.31 -8.43 27.29
N ASP A 53 5.20 -9.01 27.76
CA ASP A 53 4.93 -10.45 27.67
C ASP A 53 4.93 -10.94 26.21
N SER A 54 4.34 -10.17 25.31
CA SER A 54 4.33 -10.47 23.87
C SER A 54 5.74 -10.47 23.28
N THR A 55 6.56 -9.47 23.62
CA THR A 55 7.94 -9.36 23.13
C THR A 55 8.83 -10.47 23.72
N LEU A 56 8.66 -10.81 24.99
CA LEU A 56 9.37 -11.93 25.63
C LEU A 56 9.06 -13.25 24.91
N LYS A 57 7.79 -13.52 24.61
CA LYS A 57 7.37 -14.73 23.88
C LYS A 57 7.96 -14.81 22.48
N LEU A 58 7.93 -13.69 21.72
CA LEU A 58 8.50 -13.60 20.37
C LEU A 58 10.02 -13.76 20.34
N THR A 59 10.72 -13.34 21.40
CA THR A 59 12.18 -13.35 21.45
C THR A 59 12.73 -14.66 22.01
N SER A 60 11.93 -15.46 22.73
CA SER A 60 12.36 -16.71 23.34
C SER A 60 12.65 -17.80 22.30
N GLN A 61 13.86 -18.36 22.35
CA GLN A 61 14.20 -19.55 21.57
C GLN A 61 13.56 -20.83 22.12
N LEU A 62 13.28 -20.88 23.41
CA LEU A 62 12.48 -21.97 24.00
C LEU A 62 11.09 -22.03 23.35
N GLN A 63 10.48 -20.87 23.08
CA GLN A 63 9.19 -20.79 22.40
C GLN A 63 9.33 -21.03 20.89
N ALA A 64 10.26 -20.36 20.23
CA ALA A 64 10.38 -20.39 18.76
C ALA A 64 10.85 -21.75 18.22
N LEU A 65 11.73 -22.44 18.95
CA LEU A 65 12.35 -23.70 18.51
C LEU A 65 11.71 -24.95 19.15
N HIS A 66 10.60 -24.80 19.85
CA HIS A 66 9.92 -25.85 20.57
C HIS A 66 9.61 -27.10 19.71
N GLY A 67 9.05 -26.89 18.50
CA GLY A 67 8.69 -28.01 17.61
C GLY A 67 9.62 -28.22 16.41
N THR A 68 10.56 -27.27 16.15
CA THR A 68 11.34 -27.25 14.92
C THR A 68 12.80 -27.67 15.08
N ALA A 69 13.34 -27.56 16.28
CA ALA A 69 14.74 -27.91 16.56
C ALA A 69 14.84 -28.69 17.90
N PRO A 70 14.58 -30.00 17.88
CA PRO A 70 14.66 -30.84 19.08
C PRO A 70 16.10 -30.87 19.62
N VAL A 71 16.24 -30.86 20.94
CA VAL A 71 17.52 -30.93 21.66
C VAL A 71 17.45 -31.96 22.79
N GLY A 72 18.57 -32.55 23.14
CA GLY A 72 18.67 -33.41 24.31
C GLY A 72 18.63 -32.64 25.65
N PRO A 73 18.62 -33.30 26.79
CA PRO A 73 18.49 -32.70 28.13
C PRO A 73 19.47 -31.54 28.40
N TYR A 74 20.74 -31.73 28.11
CA TYR A 74 21.76 -30.66 28.28
C TYR A 74 21.61 -29.51 27.28
N GLY A 75 21.14 -29.82 26.05
CA GLY A 75 20.81 -28.81 25.03
C GLY A 75 19.62 -27.95 25.46
N LEU A 76 18.61 -28.53 26.11
CA LEU A 76 17.48 -27.77 26.67
C LEU A 76 17.94 -26.83 27.79
N ILE A 77 18.80 -27.30 28.69
CA ILE A 77 19.37 -26.46 29.76
C ILE A 77 20.20 -25.32 29.16
N ALA A 78 21.05 -25.61 28.15
CA ALA A 78 21.86 -24.58 27.48
C ALA A 78 20.97 -23.52 26.80
N ARG A 79 19.90 -23.95 26.10
CA ARG A 79 18.91 -23.06 25.48
C ARG A 79 18.20 -22.21 26.53
N ALA A 80 17.81 -22.79 27.66
CA ALA A 80 17.17 -22.07 28.75
C ALA A 80 18.11 -21.02 29.36
N ARG A 81 19.38 -21.34 29.59
CA ARG A 81 20.39 -20.35 30.07
C ARG A 81 20.62 -19.21 29.08
N ALA A 82 20.64 -19.50 27.79
CA ALA A 82 20.75 -18.49 26.75
C ALA A 82 19.50 -17.58 26.73
N ASP A 83 18.32 -18.16 26.95
CA ASP A 83 17.07 -17.40 27.02
C ASP A 83 17.00 -16.48 28.24
N VAL A 84 17.51 -16.85 29.40
CA VAL A 84 17.59 -15.94 30.57
C VAL A 84 18.28 -14.64 30.18
N LYS A 85 19.43 -14.71 29.52
CA LYS A 85 20.18 -13.50 29.07
C LYS A 85 19.40 -12.70 28.05
N ARG A 86 18.85 -13.39 27.04
CA ARG A 86 18.11 -12.75 25.94
C ARG A 86 16.85 -12.06 26.44
N LEU A 87 16.08 -12.71 27.30
CA LEU A 87 14.84 -12.17 27.84
C LEU A 87 15.11 -11.03 28.85
N ARG A 88 16.24 -11.06 29.56
CA ARG A 88 16.69 -9.91 30.38
C ARG A 88 16.96 -8.68 29.51
N THR A 89 17.63 -8.81 28.37
CA THR A 89 17.83 -7.70 27.42
C THR A 89 16.49 -7.15 26.93
N VAL A 90 15.45 -7.99 26.78
CA VAL A 90 14.09 -7.49 26.46
C VAL A 90 13.58 -6.61 27.62
N LEU A 91 13.69 -7.01 28.87
CA LEU A 91 13.28 -6.17 30.01
C LEU A 91 14.01 -4.83 30.03
N GLU A 92 15.34 -4.86 29.85
CA GLU A 92 16.19 -3.67 29.76
C GLU A 92 15.74 -2.74 28.60
N SER A 93 15.34 -3.30 27.45
CA SER A 93 14.86 -2.52 26.30
C SER A 93 13.55 -1.76 26.57
N PHE A 94 12.73 -2.24 27.51
CA PHE A 94 11.54 -1.56 27.99
C PHE A 94 11.76 -0.63 29.18
N GLY A 95 13.01 -0.48 29.63
CA GLY A 95 13.37 0.37 30.77
C GLY A 95 13.41 -0.35 32.12
N TYR A 96 13.32 -1.67 32.16
CA TYR A 96 13.37 -2.46 33.41
C TYR A 96 14.77 -3.04 33.65
N TYR A 97 15.75 -2.18 33.98
CA TYR A 97 17.17 -2.56 34.12
C TYR A 97 17.44 -3.46 35.34
N GLN A 98 16.60 -3.39 36.39
CA GLN A 98 16.62 -4.29 37.55
C GLN A 98 15.68 -5.48 37.38
N GLY A 99 15.10 -5.67 36.19
CA GLY A 99 14.24 -6.80 35.89
C GLY A 99 14.99 -8.13 35.94
N ALA A 100 14.32 -9.17 36.40
CA ALA A 100 14.87 -10.51 36.48
C ALA A 100 13.99 -11.53 35.71
N VAL A 101 14.66 -12.46 35.04
CA VAL A 101 14.03 -13.58 34.36
C VAL A 101 14.43 -14.87 35.05
N THR A 102 13.45 -15.63 35.50
CA THR A 102 13.63 -16.95 36.12
C THR A 102 13.06 -18.02 35.21
N ILE A 103 13.89 -19.00 34.86
CA ILE A 103 13.47 -20.18 34.10
C ILE A 103 13.69 -21.41 34.97
N THR A 104 12.65 -22.24 35.11
CA THR A 104 12.75 -23.52 35.82
C THR A 104 12.32 -24.63 34.85
N ILE A 105 12.91 -25.82 35.04
CA ILE A 105 12.56 -27.01 34.29
C ILE A 105 12.08 -28.05 35.32
N ASP A 106 10.83 -28.51 35.20
CA ASP A 106 10.15 -29.38 36.16
C ASP A 106 10.27 -28.90 37.63
N GLY A 107 10.09 -27.56 37.82
CA GLY A 107 10.18 -26.88 39.10
C GLY A 107 11.61 -26.67 39.63
N ARG A 108 12.63 -27.20 38.97
CA ARG A 108 14.06 -27.06 39.38
C ARG A 108 14.69 -25.84 38.72
N ARG A 109 15.55 -25.10 39.44
CA ARG A 109 16.33 -23.98 38.89
C ARG A 109 17.41 -24.51 37.96
N LEU A 110 17.83 -23.67 36.96
CA LEU A 110 18.85 -24.03 35.96
C LEU A 110 20.23 -24.32 36.56
N GLU A 111 20.51 -23.82 37.77
CA GLU A 111 21.76 -23.98 38.49
C GLU A 111 21.75 -25.24 39.39
N SER A 112 20.61 -25.93 39.50
CA SER A 112 20.46 -27.10 40.36
C SER A 112 21.39 -28.22 39.94
N LEU A 113 22.18 -28.76 40.89
CA LEU A 113 23.04 -29.92 40.67
C LEU A 113 22.17 -31.14 40.27
N GLY A 114 22.59 -31.85 39.22
CA GLY A 114 21.91 -33.04 38.75
C GLY A 114 20.68 -32.79 37.85
N LEU A 115 20.36 -31.54 37.46
CA LEU A 115 19.21 -31.25 36.59
C LEU A 115 19.30 -32.02 35.25
N GLY A 116 20.50 -32.12 34.63
CA GLY A 116 20.69 -32.89 33.39
C GLY A 116 20.37 -34.39 33.60
N LYS A 117 20.88 -34.98 34.68
CA LYS A 117 20.60 -36.40 35.03
C LYS A 117 19.12 -36.63 35.33
N ALA A 118 18.44 -35.65 35.98
CA ALA A 118 17.02 -35.75 36.24
C ALA A 118 16.17 -35.71 34.96
N LEU A 119 16.57 -34.94 33.98
CA LEU A 119 15.92 -34.89 32.66
C LEU A 119 16.20 -36.18 31.85
N GLU A 120 17.41 -36.72 31.93
CA GLU A 120 17.77 -38.02 31.30
C GLU A 120 16.96 -39.19 31.92
N ALA A 121 16.58 -39.09 33.18
CA ALA A 121 15.79 -40.13 33.88
C ALA A 121 14.29 -40.05 33.57
N LEU A 122 13.81 -39.03 32.84
CA LEU A 122 12.42 -38.97 32.41
C LEU A 122 12.10 -40.09 31.43
N PRO A 123 10.90 -40.70 31.50
CA PRO A 123 10.48 -41.68 30.52
C PRO A 123 10.51 -41.09 29.11
N ASN A 124 10.91 -41.90 28.14
CA ASN A 124 10.98 -41.45 26.72
C ASN A 124 9.63 -40.90 26.26
N GLY A 125 9.65 -39.69 25.69
CA GLY A 125 8.45 -39.01 25.18
C GLY A 125 7.70 -38.18 26.23
N THR A 126 8.18 -38.12 27.48
CA THR A 126 7.57 -37.26 28.53
C THR A 126 8.00 -35.82 28.35
N ASP A 127 7.04 -34.88 28.26
CA ASP A 127 7.32 -33.46 28.16
C ASP A 127 7.88 -32.89 29.45
N ALA A 128 9.09 -32.35 29.42
CA ALA A 128 9.59 -31.50 30.51
C ALA A 128 8.84 -30.16 30.54
N THR A 129 8.45 -29.70 31.71
CA THR A 129 7.75 -28.40 31.85
C THR A 129 8.76 -27.28 32.06
N VAL A 130 8.92 -26.40 31.06
CA VAL A 130 9.77 -25.21 31.14
C VAL A 130 8.89 -24.03 31.53
N LYS A 131 9.02 -23.54 32.76
CA LYS A 131 8.29 -22.39 33.28
C LYS A 131 9.17 -21.15 33.20
N ILE A 132 8.69 -20.11 32.52
CA ILE A 132 9.35 -18.82 32.35
C ILE A 132 8.56 -17.75 33.12
N ALA A 133 9.22 -17.05 34.02
CA ALA A 133 8.67 -15.96 34.81
C ALA A 133 9.58 -14.73 34.70
N ALA A 134 9.00 -13.58 34.40
CA ALA A 134 9.68 -12.30 34.38
C ALA A 134 9.17 -11.41 35.53
N SER A 135 10.09 -10.87 36.33
CA SER A 135 9.82 -9.84 37.33
C SER A 135 10.35 -8.52 36.80
N LEU A 136 9.47 -7.54 36.58
CA LEU A 136 9.85 -6.29 35.90
C LEU A 136 10.79 -5.43 36.75
N GLY A 137 10.59 -5.39 38.08
CA GLY A 137 11.29 -4.42 38.93
C GLY A 137 10.82 -2.98 38.67
N PRO A 138 11.56 -1.97 39.16
CA PRO A 138 11.22 -0.58 38.95
C PRO A 138 11.49 -0.15 37.50
N LEU A 139 10.63 0.72 36.97
CA LEU A 139 10.83 1.36 35.67
C LEU A 139 11.86 2.48 35.81
N PHE A 140 12.90 2.43 35.01
CA PHE A 140 13.91 3.51 34.95
C PHE A 140 13.43 4.64 34.05
N HIS A 141 13.81 5.85 34.38
CA HIS A 141 13.51 7.06 33.65
C HIS A 141 14.80 7.70 33.12
N VAL A 142 14.70 8.46 32.06
CA VAL A 142 15.82 9.22 31.51
C VAL A 142 16.22 10.28 32.52
N GLY A 143 17.49 10.27 32.94
CA GLY A 143 18.08 11.25 33.83
C GLY A 143 18.66 12.43 33.06
N HIS A 144 19.95 12.71 33.31
CA HIS A 144 20.71 13.74 32.62
C HIS A 144 21.05 13.30 31.20
N ILE A 145 20.92 14.23 30.23
CA ILE A 145 21.29 14.00 28.83
C ILE A 145 22.46 14.88 28.48
N GLU A 146 23.57 14.27 28.11
CA GLU A 146 24.81 14.95 27.69
C GLU A 146 25.08 14.62 26.21
N VAL A 147 25.51 15.65 25.47
CA VAL A 147 26.02 15.48 24.11
C VAL A 147 27.47 15.93 24.11
N ASP A 148 28.39 14.99 23.87
CA ASP A 148 29.82 15.23 23.79
C ASP A 148 30.26 15.31 22.32
N GLY A 149 31.25 16.19 22.07
CA GLY A 149 31.75 16.44 20.72
C GLY A 149 31.37 17.83 20.19
N LYS A 150 31.86 18.16 18.99
CA LYS A 150 31.62 19.47 18.37
C LYS A 150 30.25 19.50 17.69
N VAL A 151 29.25 20.00 18.39
CA VAL A 151 27.96 20.35 17.79
C VAL A 151 27.97 21.81 17.35
N PRO A 152 27.59 22.16 16.12
CA PRO A 152 27.52 23.54 15.67
C PRO A 152 26.54 24.36 16.52
N ALA A 153 26.96 25.57 16.97
CA ALA A 153 26.21 26.42 17.91
C ALA A 153 24.74 26.71 17.47
N GLY A 154 24.48 26.78 16.15
CA GLY A 154 23.13 26.97 15.62
C GLY A 154 22.21 25.76 15.83
N ILE A 155 22.76 24.54 15.87
CA ILE A 155 22.02 23.30 16.14
C ILE A 155 21.93 23.08 17.66
N GLU A 156 23.01 23.26 18.38
CA GLU A 156 23.07 23.09 19.84
C GLU A 156 21.94 23.83 20.56
N ARG A 157 21.69 25.08 20.19
CA ARG A 157 20.60 25.90 20.76
C ARG A 157 19.19 25.32 20.54
N THR A 158 19.02 24.40 19.60
CA THR A 158 17.73 23.78 19.26
C THR A 158 17.57 22.37 19.81
N LEU A 159 18.56 21.82 20.51
CA LEU A 159 18.53 20.45 21.01
C LEU A 159 17.66 20.29 22.26
N GLY A 160 17.49 21.32 23.07
CA GLY A 160 16.72 21.25 24.32
C GLY A 160 17.53 20.74 25.52
N LEU A 161 18.87 20.65 25.38
CA LEU A 161 19.76 20.20 26.46
C LEU A 161 19.75 21.17 27.67
N PRO A 162 19.95 20.66 28.89
CA PRO A 162 20.20 19.26 29.28
C PRO A 162 18.91 18.46 29.58
N HIS A 163 17.73 19.05 29.43
CA HIS A 163 16.48 18.46 29.89
C HIS A 163 15.77 17.63 28.81
N ALA A 164 16.15 17.80 27.55
CA ALA A 164 15.62 17.03 26.45
C ALA A 164 16.64 16.90 25.30
N LEU A 165 16.47 15.92 24.45
CA LEU A 165 17.18 15.76 23.17
C LEU A 165 16.19 15.39 22.08
N LEU A 166 15.75 16.39 21.29
CA LEU A 166 14.88 16.19 20.10
C LEU A 166 13.70 15.23 20.36
N GLY A 167 12.95 15.46 21.45
CA GLY A 167 11.78 14.68 21.84
C GLY A 167 12.02 13.62 22.92
N LEU A 168 13.26 13.28 23.25
CA LEU A 168 13.58 12.48 24.42
C LEU A 168 13.72 13.41 25.62
N ALA A 169 12.77 13.38 26.56
CA ALA A 169 12.80 14.27 27.75
C ALA A 169 13.38 13.57 28.98
N SER A 170 14.05 14.33 29.83
CA SER A 170 14.38 13.88 31.20
C SER A 170 13.08 13.58 31.95
N GLY A 171 13.07 12.48 32.71
CA GLY A 171 11.88 11.96 33.39
C GLY A 171 10.98 11.05 32.52
N ALA A 172 11.19 10.97 31.21
CA ALA A 172 10.50 9.98 30.36
C ALA A 172 10.98 8.56 30.67
N PRO A 173 10.17 7.52 30.43
CA PRO A 173 10.62 6.14 30.53
C PRO A 173 11.86 5.88 29.69
N ALA A 174 12.89 5.22 30.27
CA ALA A 174 14.16 4.94 29.60
C ALA A 174 14.06 3.74 28.65
N VAL A 175 13.17 3.84 27.65
CA VAL A 175 12.93 2.81 26.61
C VAL A 175 14.04 2.90 25.58
N ALA A 176 14.75 1.78 25.33
CA ALA A 176 15.91 1.75 24.45
C ALA A 176 15.61 2.25 23.02
N ALA A 177 14.43 1.93 22.47
CA ALA A 177 14.03 2.39 21.14
C ALA A 177 13.97 3.92 21.05
N GLU A 178 13.41 4.60 22.04
CA GLU A 178 13.32 6.06 22.09
C GLU A 178 14.69 6.72 22.29
N VAL A 179 15.54 6.11 23.11
CA VAL A 179 16.92 6.57 23.34
C VAL A 179 17.73 6.49 22.05
N LEU A 180 17.69 5.37 21.34
CA LEU A 180 18.36 5.20 20.04
C LEU A 180 17.78 6.14 18.98
N ALA A 181 16.47 6.28 18.92
CA ALA A 181 15.79 7.19 17.99
C ALA A 181 16.18 8.65 18.21
N ALA A 182 16.48 9.08 19.45
CA ALA A 182 16.98 10.41 19.73
C ALA A 182 18.37 10.65 19.10
N GLY A 183 19.28 9.67 19.17
CA GLY A 183 20.59 9.72 18.51
C GLY A 183 20.45 9.81 16.98
N GLU A 184 19.55 9.01 16.39
CA GLU A 184 19.26 9.08 14.96
C GLU A 184 18.64 10.42 14.54
N ARG A 185 17.72 10.98 15.35
CA ARG A 185 17.15 12.32 15.11
C ARG A 185 18.23 13.39 15.13
N LEU A 186 19.19 13.29 16.06
CA LEU A 186 20.34 14.20 16.14
C LEU A 186 21.22 14.07 14.89
N GLN A 187 21.57 12.86 14.48
CA GLN A 187 22.36 12.62 13.27
C GLN A 187 21.67 13.18 12.04
N ARG A 188 20.37 12.89 11.84
CA ARG A 188 19.58 13.44 10.73
C ARG A 188 19.53 14.98 10.77
N ARG A 189 19.39 15.58 11.96
CA ARG A 189 19.39 17.04 12.11
C ARG A 189 20.69 17.66 11.63
N LEU A 190 21.83 17.07 11.99
CA LEU A 190 23.16 17.49 11.53
C LEU A 190 23.30 17.32 10.02
N GLN A 191 22.91 16.18 9.49
CA GLN A 191 22.99 15.90 8.06
C GLN A 191 22.11 16.85 7.23
N ASN A 192 20.90 17.18 7.69
CA ASN A 192 20.03 18.16 7.04
C ASN A 192 20.57 19.60 7.13
N ALA A 193 21.46 19.85 8.10
CA ALA A 193 22.13 21.13 8.25
C ALA A 193 23.46 21.25 7.47
N GLY A 194 23.77 20.26 6.62
CA GLY A 194 24.95 20.29 5.75
C GLY A 194 26.14 19.48 6.23
N TYR A 195 26.07 18.82 7.37
CA TYR A 195 27.16 18.01 7.93
C TYR A 195 27.01 16.56 7.45
N ALA A 196 27.31 16.31 6.18
CA ALA A 196 27.03 15.04 5.49
C ALA A 196 27.68 13.82 6.15
N GLN A 197 28.85 14.02 6.78
CA GLN A 197 29.60 12.97 7.46
C GLN A 197 29.27 12.87 8.95
N ALA A 198 28.22 13.59 9.42
CA ALA A 198 27.82 13.55 10.81
C ALA A 198 27.46 12.13 11.24
N LYS A 199 28.07 11.71 12.34
CA LYS A 199 27.85 10.43 12.99
C LYS A 199 27.55 10.66 14.46
N VAL A 200 26.54 9.97 14.94
CA VAL A 200 26.20 9.90 16.36
C VAL A 200 26.34 8.43 16.76
N ASP A 201 27.28 8.15 17.63
CA ASP A 201 27.48 6.79 18.12
C ASP A 201 26.33 6.41 19.08
N PRO A 202 26.03 5.09 19.24
CA PRO A 202 25.07 4.64 20.24
C PRO A 202 25.40 5.25 21.60
N PRO A 203 24.40 5.76 22.33
CA PRO A 203 24.67 6.46 23.60
C PRO A 203 25.23 5.51 24.65
N VAL A 204 26.17 6.01 25.43
CA VAL A 204 26.62 5.35 26.67
C VAL A 204 25.60 5.67 27.75
N ALA A 205 25.06 4.64 28.38
CA ALA A 205 24.05 4.74 29.43
C ALA A 205 24.70 4.44 30.80
N TYR A 206 24.52 5.34 31.77
CA TYR A 206 24.98 5.17 33.14
C TYR A 206 23.76 5.00 34.05
N GLU A 207 23.64 3.82 34.64
CA GLU A 207 22.56 3.51 35.57
C GLU A 207 22.82 4.16 36.94
N ASP A 208 21.80 4.81 37.51
CA ASP A 208 21.73 5.15 38.94
C ASP A 208 20.61 4.27 39.57
N PRO A 209 21.00 3.15 40.15
CA PRO A 209 20.05 2.19 40.72
C PRO A 209 19.24 2.74 41.89
N SER A 210 19.80 3.73 42.60
CA SER A 210 19.18 4.32 43.81
C SER A 210 18.02 5.25 43.46
N ARG A 211 18.10 5.94 42.30
CA ARG A 211 17.11 6.89 41.81
C ARG A 211 16.25 6.30 40.70
N HIS A 212 16.57 5.11 40.21
CA HIS A 212 15.96 4.47 39.04
C HIS A 212 16.03 5.38 37.80
N VAL A 213 17.19 6.00 37.55
CA VAL A 213 17.42 6.85 36.39
C VAL A 213 18.56 6.32 35.52
N LEU A 214 18.48 6.61 34.23
CA LEU A 214 19.48 6.31 33.23
C LEU A 214 20.05 7.62 32.68
N ASN A 215 21.28 7.95 33.00
CA ASN A 215 21.97 9.10 32.44
C ASN A 215 22.58 8.73 31.10
N LEU A 216 22.37 9.56 30.09
CA LEU A 216 22.71 9.27 28.70
C LEU A 216 23.78 10.21 28.18
N LYS A 217 24.82 9.66 27.57
CA LYS A 217 25.89 10.42 26.92
C LYS A 217 25.96 10.03 25.44
N PHE A 218 25.65 10.98 24.54
CA PHE A 218 25.75 10.83 23.10
C PHE A 218 27.07 11.40 22.59
N GLN A 219 27.83 10.57 21.86
CA GLN A 219 29.08 11.01 21.22
C GLN A 219 28.79 11.44 19.79
N VAL A 220 29.17 12.69 19.44
CA VAL A 220 28.90 13.30 18.16
C VAL A 220 30.19 13.66 17.43
N THR A 221 30.29 13.25 16.18
CA THR A 221 31.30 13.70 15.21
C THR A 221 30.58 14.37 14.05
N SER A 222 30.57 15.70 13.98
CA SER A 222 29.84 16.43 12.93
C SER A 222 30.54 16.40 11.57
N GLY A 223 31.87 16.39 11.54
CA GLY A 223 32.63 16.61 10.31
C GLY A 223 32.49 18.04 9.74
N PRO A 224 33.02 18.32 8.55
CA PRO A 224 32.87 19.61 7.89
C PRO A 224 31.47 19.77 7.28
N GLN A 225 31.01 21.03 7.18
CA GLN A 225 29.83 21.38 6.42
C GLN A 225 30.16 21.32 4.92
N VAL A 226 29.33 20.65 4.12
CA VAL A 226 29.54 20.47 2.69
C VAL A 226 28.40 21.06 1.86
N ARG A 227 28.71 21.40 0.63
CA ARG A 227 27.77 21.79 -0.41
C ARG A 227 27.74 20.74 -1.52
N ILE A 228 26.65 20.67 -2.24
CA ILE A 228 26.50 19.77 -3.39
C ILE A 228 27.40 20.26 -4.52
N GLY A 229 28.31 19.43 -4.98
CA GLY A 229 29.16 19.66 -6.15
C GLY A 229 28.47 19.26 -7.46
N ALA A 230 29.21 18.66 -8.37
CA ALA A 230 28.65 18.13 -9.62
C ALA A 230 27.67 16.99 -9.34
N ILE A 231 26.50 17.02 -10.00
CA ILE A 231 25.52 15.95 -9.95
C ILE A 231 25.72 15.06 -11.18
N ARG A 232 25.99 13.77 -10.95
CA ARG A 232 26.18 12.76 -11.98
C ARG A 232 25.08 11.71 -11.89
N ILE A 233 24.69 11.17 -13.04
CA ILE A 233 23.70 10.09 -13.13
C ILE A 233 24.36 8.96 -13.92
N GLU A 234 24.44 7.79 -13.32
CA GLU A 234 25.09 6.61 -13.88
C GLU A 234 24.09 5.45 -13.96
N GLY A 235 24.17 4.65 -15.03
CA GLY A 235 23.28 3.50 -15.25
C GLY A 235 22.08 3.81 -16.13
N LEU A 236 22.07 4.93 -16.86
CA LEU A 236 21.08 5.23 -17.89
C LEU A 236 21.39 4.47 -19.17
N GLU A 237 20.38 3.85 -19.78
CA GLU A 237 20.45 3.12 -21.04
C GLU A 237 19.54 3.76 -22.09
N HIS A 238 18.28 4.00 -21.75
CA HIS A 238 17.24 4.51 -22.64
C HIS A 238 16.63 5.84 -22.16
N VAL A 239 16.86 6.21 -20.90
CA VAL A 239 16.34 7.47 -20.34
C VAL A 239 17.35 8.58 -20.54
N HIS A 240 16.91 9.72 -21.06
CA HIS A 240 17.77 10.87 -21.31
C HIS A 240 18.25 11.51 -19.99
N ALA A 241 19.56 11.69 -19.85
CA ALA A 241 20.16 12.32 -18.67
C ALA A 241 19.60 13.72 -18.40
N SER A 242 19.32 14.50 -19.46
CA SER A 242 18.73 15.83 -19.36
C SER A 242 17.32 15.82 -18.73
N PHE A 243 16.53 14.77 -18.98
CA PHE A 243 15.23 14.60 -18.36
C PHE A 243 15.40 14.35 -16.85
N VAL A 244 16.26 13.38 -16.48
CA VAL A 244 16.52 13.05 -15.06
C VAL A 244 17.05 14.27 -14.30
N GLN A 245 17.99 15.02 -14.89
CA GLN A 245 18.54 16.24 -14.27
C GLN A 245 17.47 17.30 -14.01
N ARG A 246 16.54 17.52 -14.94
CA ARG A 246 15.42 18.47 -14.76
C ARG A 246 14.42 18.02 -13.70
N SER A 247 14.25 16.71 -13.51
CA SER A 247 13.34 16.13 -12.51
C SER A 247 13.91 16.18 -11.08
N LEU A 248 15.22 16.45 -10.92
CA LEU A 248 15.83 16.56 -9.59
C LEU A 248 15.50 17.91 -8.93
N PRO A 249 15.10 17.92 -7.62
CA PRO A 249 14.82 19.14 -6.83
C PRO A 249 16.07 19.81 -6.26
N ILE A 250 17.26 19.33 -6.63
CA ILE A 250 18.56 19.74 -6.07
C ILE A 250 19.47 20.26 -7.18
N HIS A 251 20.32 21.24 -6.84
CA HIS A 251 21.23 21.87 -7.77
C HIS A 251 22.65 21.98 -7.20
N PRO A 252 23.70 21.99 -8.05
CA PRO A 252 25.05 22.27 -7.63
C PRO A 252 25.16 23.60 -6.85
N GLY A 253 26.04 23.67 -5.85
CA GLY A 253 26.25 24.84 -4.99
C GLY A 253 25.31 24.93 -3.79
N GLN A 254 24.19 24.21 -3.76
CA GLN A 254 23.29 24.16 -2.60
C GLN A 254 23.98 23.50 -1.41
N ARG A 255 23.63 23.95 -0.19
CA ARG A 255 24.02 23.24 1.03
C ARG A 255 23.50 21.81 1.00
N TYR A 256 24.32 20.85 1.40
CA TYR A 256 23.91 19.46 1.56
C TYR A 256 22.72 19.38 2.54
N ASP A 257 21.74 18.59 2.18
CA ASP A 257 20.55 18.32 3.00
C ASP A 257 20.11 16.87 2.70
N ALA A 258 20.30 15.99 3.69
CA ALA A 258 20.02 14.57 3.52
C ALA A 258 18.54 14.29 3.20
N ALA A 259 17.62 15.05 3.80
CA ALA A 259 16.19 14.88 3.56
C ALA A 259 15.82 15.27 2.12
N ARG A 260 16.40 16.35 1.58
CA ARG A 260 16.18 16.75 0.18
C ARG A 260 16.77 15.77 -0.82
N ILE A 261 17.91 15.17 -0.50
CA ILE A 261 18.53 14.14 -1.36
C ILE A 261 17.70 12.87 -1.36
N GLU A 262 17.19 12.46 -0.18
CA GLU A 262 16.29 11.31 -0.07
C GLU A 262 14.97 11.58 -0.82
N GLN A 263 14.42 12.78 -0.71
CA GLN A 263 13.26 13.19 -1.50
C GLN A 263 13.54 13.10 -3.01
N ALA A 264 14.70 13.59 -3.46
CA ALA A 264 15.12 13.47 -4.86
C ALA A 264 15.22 12.01 -5.32
N ARG A 265 15.74 11.12 -4.45
CA ARG A 265 15.81 9.69 -4.74
C ARG A 265 14.41 9.07 -4.86
N GLN A 266 13.50 9.42 -3.96
CA GLN A 266 12.12 8.94 -4.00
C GLN A 266 11.35 9.50 -5.20
N ASP A 267 11.55 10.77 -5.55
CA ASP A 267 10.94 11.38 -6.74
C ASP A 267 11.36 10.64 -8.02
N LEU A 268 12.65 10.29 -8.15
CA LEU A 268 13.11 9.50 -9.29
C LEU A 268 12.49 8.10 -9.33
N LEU A 269 12.36 7.43 -8.18
CA LEU A 269 11.64 6.14 -8.11
C LEU A 269 10.16 6.31 -8.47
N GLY A 270 9.54 7.40 -8.02
CA GLY A 270 8.14 7.73 -8.29
C GLY A 270 7.82 7.96 -9.77
N LEU A 271 8.82 8.25 -10.62
CA LEU A 271 8.64 8.30 -12.07
C LEU A 271 8.28 6.93 -12.68
N GLY A 272 8.55 5.82 -11.97
CA GLY A 272 8.31 4.46 -12.45
C GLY A 272 9.30 3.99 -13.52
N LEU A 273 10.31 4.81 -13.85
CA LEU A 273 11.33 4.51 -14.86
C LEU A 273 12.51 3.71 -14.27
N PHE A 274 12.66 3.71 -12.96
CA PHE A 274 13.80 3.08 -12.28
C PHE A 274 13.34 2.04 -11.28
N SER A 275 13.94 0.86 -11.35
CA SER A 275 13.74 -0.24 -10.38
C SER A 275 14.57 -0.05 -9.11
N SER A 276 15.67 0.69 -9.19
CA SER A 276 16.46 1.12 -8.05
C SER A 276 17.17 2.44 -8.31
N VAL A 277 17.28 3.24 -7.25
CA VAL A 277 18.05 4.49 -7.24
C VAL A 277 18.88 4.51 -5.95
N THR A 278 20.19 4.55 -6.09
CA THR A 278 21.13 4.67 -4.97
C THR A 278 21.90 5.97 -5.10
N VAL A 279 22.10 6.67 -3.99
CA VAL A 279 22.83 7.94 -3.98
C VAL A 279 24.17 7.76 -3.30
N ARG A 280 25.24 8.22 -3.93
CA ARG A 280 26.59 8.26 -3.37
C ARG A 280 27.09 9.68 -3.31
N LEU A 281 27.59 10.07 -2.15
CA LEU A 281 28.28 11.34 -1.92
C LEU A 281 29.78 11.09 -2.01
N GLY A 282 30.48 11.81 -2.90
CA GLY A 282 31.92 11.76 -2.99
C GLY A 282 32.62 12.63 -1.95
N ALA A 283 33.95 12.58 -1.91
CA ALA A 283 34.74 13.45 -1.05
C ALA A 283 34.58 14.92 -1.44
N ALA A 284 34.46 15.78 -0.46
CA ALA A 284 34.42 17.22 -0.70
C ALA A 284 35.81 17.72 -1.17
N ASP A 285 35.81 18.63 -2.15
CA ASP A 285 37.00 19.32 -2.60
C ASP A 285 37.47 20.42 -1.61
N ALA A 286 38.55 21.12 -1.93
CA ALA A 286 39.07 22.21 -1.11
C ALA A 286 38.08 23.38 -0.91
N LYS A 287 37.04 23.49 -1.73
CA LYS A 287 35.96 24.50 -1.64
C LYS A 287 34.75 23.96 -0.86
N GLY A 288 34.80 22.73 -0.32
CA GLY A 288 33.70 22.09 0.39
C GLY A 288 32.60 21.60 -0.54
N LEU A 289 32.86 21.43 -1.84
CA LEU A 289 31.92 20.91 -2.82
C LEU A 289 32.07 19.38 -2.91
N ALA A 290 31.03 18.63 -2.57
CA ALA A 290 31.00 17.17 -2.65
C ALA A 290 30.19 16.73 -3.87
N PRO A 291 30.77 15.97 -4.82
CA PRO A 291 30.02 15.45 -5.96
C PRO A 291 28.98 14.44 -5.50
N LEU A 292 27.81 14.49 -6.13
CA LEU A 292 26.68 13.61 -5.84
C LEU A 292 26.41 12.73 -7.06
N THR A 293 26.47 11.41 -6.88
CA THR A 293 26.22 10.45 -7.96
C THR A 293 24.96 9.67 -7.67
N PHE A 294 24.00 9.74 -8.57
CA PHE A 294 22.81 8.88 -8.60
C PHE A 294 23.11 7.66 -9.47
N LEU A 295 23.21 6.49 -8.85
CA LEU A 295 23.28 5.22 -9.57
C LEU A 295 21.86 4.72 -9.75
N VAL A 296 21.42 4.66 -10.99
CA VAL A 296 20.08 4.23 -11.36
C VAL A 296 20.13 2.89 -12.10
N ARG A 297 19.05 2.14 -11.96
CA ARG A 297 18.80 0.95 -12.77
C ARG A 297 17.43 1.12 -13.39
N GLU A 298 17.36 1.12 -14.70
CA GLU A 298 16.10 1.28 -15.42
C GLU A 298 15.15 0.10 -15.15
N SER A 299 13.85 0.40 -15.06
CA SER A 299 12.78 -0.60 -15.00
C SER A 299 12.55 -1.21 -16.38
N LYS A 300 11.84 -2.33 -16.43
CA LYS A 300 11.35 -2.86 -17.71
C LYS A 300 10.47 -1.81 -18.37
N ARG A 301 10.82 -1.47 -19.61
CA ARG A 301 10.13 -0.45 -20.40
C ARG A 301 8.70 -0.84 -20.74
N TYR A 302 8.48 -2.12 -21.09
CA TYR A 302 7.18 -2.64 -21.50
C TYR A 302 6.51 -3.39 -20.37
N ALA A 303 5.20 -3.16 -20.20
CA ALA A 303 4.35 -3.93 -19.32
C ALA A 303 3.13 -4.43 -20.08
N PHE A 304 2.69 -5.63 -19.75
CA PHE A 304 1.47 -6.25 -20.26
C PHE A 304 0.61 -6.67 -19.07
N GLY A 305 -0.67 -6.38 -19.15
CA GLY A 305 -1.65 -6.73 -18.14
C GLY A 305 -2.88 -7.37 -18.75
N ILE A 306 -3.54 -8.22 -17.96
CA ILE A 306 -4.83 -8.84 -18.28
C ILE A 306 -5.78 -8.47 -17.14
N ASN A 307 -7.01 -8.16 -17.48
CA ASN A 307 -8.10 -7.96 -16.52
C ASN A 307 -9.29 -8.83 -16.87
N ALA A 308 -9.99 -9.30 -15.85
CA ALA A 308 -11.27 -10.00 -15.99
C ALA A 308 -12.17 -9.65 -14.80
N ALA A 309 -13.45 -9.52 -15.05
CA ALA A 309 -14.48 -9.33 -14.05
C ALA A 309 -15.78 -10.01 -14.47
N TYR A 310 -16.66 -10.27 -13.51
CA TYR A 310 -17.98 -10.82 -13.76
C TYR A 310 -18.99 -10.22 -12.78
N SER A 311 -20.16 -9.91 -13.29
CA SER A 311 -21.32 -9.61 -12.46
C SER A 311 -22.59 -10.17 -13.11
N SER A 312 -23.60 -10.51 -12.31
CA SER A 312 -24.85 -11.04 -12.84
C SER A 312 -25.61 -10.03 -13.71
N ASP A 313 -25.41 -8.73 -13.44
CA ASP A 313 -26.06 -7.64 -14.16
C ASP A 313 -25.37 -7.27 -15.48
N LEU A 314 -24.07 -7.10 -15.52
CA LEU A 314 -23.33 -6.75 -16.74
C LEU A 314 -22.72 -7.96 -17.47
N GLY A 315 -22.70 -9.14 -16.83
CA GLY A 315 -22.06 -10.33 -17.38
C GLY A 315 -20.55 -10.34 -17.22
N ALA A 316 -19.88 -11.06 -18.11
CA ALA A 316 -18.43 -11.15 -18.12
C ALA A 316 -17.80 -9.96 -18.83
N SER A 317 -16.62 -9.56 -18.37
CA SER A 317 -15.75 -8.63 -19.07
C SER A 317 -14.30 -9.12 -19.00
N GLY A 318 -13.54 -8.86 -20.05
CA GLY A 318 -12.14 -9.23 -20.10
C GLY A 318 -11.36 -8.33 -21.05
N GLY A 319 -10.13 -8.03 -20.70
CA GLY A 319 -9.34 -7.10 -21.49
C GLY A 319 -7.85 -7.30 -21.33
N VAL A 320 -7.14 -6.62 -22.21
CA VAL A 320 -5.67 -6.56 -22.23
C VAL A 320 -5.22 -5.11 -22.16
N ARG A 321 -4.09 -4.91 -21.53
CA ARG A 321 -3.40 -3.61 -21.49
C ARG A 321 -1.93 -3.81 -21.83
N TRP A 322 -1.43 -2.99 -22.70
CA TRP A 322 0.00 -2.85 -22.99
C TRP A 322 0.44 -1.44 -22.64
N SER A 323 1.68 -1.29 -22.18
CA SER A 323 2.26 0.04 -21.96
C SER A 323 3.76 0.06 -22.21
N ASP A 324 4.23 1.18 -22.76
CA ASP A 324 5.63 1.58 -22.87
C ASP A 324 5.85 2.80 -21.97
N SER A 325 6.71 2.65 -20.97
CA SER A 325 6.95 3.69 -19.96
C SER A 325 7.93 4.78 -20.39
N ASN A 326 8.58 4.66 -21.58
CA ASN A 326 9.62 5.59 -22.00
C ASN A 326 9.76 5.64 -23.54
N VAL A 327 8.73 6.10 -24.23
CA VAL A 327 8.65 6.06 -25.69
C VAL A 327 9.78 6.84 -26.36
N PHE A 328 10.11 8.04 -25.85
CA PHE A 328 11.09 8.97 -26.45
C PHE A 328 12.25 9.33 -25.50
N GLY A 329 12.53 8.52 -24.50
CA GLY A 329 13.66 8.76 -23.59
C GLY A 329 13.43 9.82 -22.51
N GLY A 330 12.34 10.54 -22.54
CA GLY A 330 11.97 11.56 -21.53
C GLY A 330 10.88 11.12 -20.57
N GLY A 331 10.71 9.80 -20.36
CA GLY A 331 9.71 9.24 -19.45
C GLY A 331 8.28 9.35 -19.99
N GLN A 332 8.10 9.65 -21.27
CA GLN A 332 6.77 9.67 -21.87
C GLN A 332 6.21 8.27 -21.92
N ARG A 333 4.98 8.11 -21.40
CA ARG A 333 4.28 6.83 -21.35
C ARG A 333 3.25 6.75 -22.47
N LEU A 334 3.24 5.62 -23.18
CA LEU A 334 2.17 5.25 -24.09
C LEU A 334 1.48 4.00 -23.55
N SER A 335 0.17 4.02 -23.41
CA SER A 335 -0.62 2.86 -23.00
C SER A 335 -1.74 2.61 -23.99
N ALA A 336 -1.94 1.35 -24.33
CA ALA A 336 -3.09 0.89 -25.12
C ALA A 336 -3.83 -0.17 -24.32
N SER A 337 -5.16 -0.07 -24.28
CA SER A 337 -6.03 -1.08 -23.66
C SER A 337 -7.21 -1.38 -24.57
N ALA A 338 -7.66 -2.64 -24.53
CA ALA A 338 -8.87 -3.08 -25.20
C ALA A 338 -9.56 -4.14 -24.33
N SER A 339 -10.86 -3.99 -24.16
CA SER A 339 -11.70 -4.89 -23.35
C SER A 339 -12.99 -5.19 -24.09
N ALA A 340 -13.43 -6.46 -24.02
CA ALA A 340 -14.80 -6.84 -24.28
C ALA A 340 -15.59 -6.71 -22.98
N ILE A 341 -16.78 -6.11 -23.05
CA ILE A 341 -17.62 -5.79 -21.91
C ILE A 341 -19.06 -6.25 -22.16
N ASP A 342 -19.87 -6.28 -21.12
CA ASP A 342 -21.31 -6.54 -21.16
C ASP A 342 -21.70 -7.92 -21.76
N LEU A 343 -20.88 -8.96 -21.48
CA LEU A 343 -21.06 -10.29 -22.08
C LEU A 343 -22.07 -11.13 -21.28
N GLY A 344 -23.35 -11.04 -21.61
CA GLY A 344 -24.39 -11.93 -21.10
C GLY A 344 -24.97 -11.56 -19.74
N GLY A 345 -24.92 -10.29 -19.36
CA GLY A 345 -25.56 -9.79 -18.13
C GLY A 345 -27.06 -9.52 -18.26
N THR A 346 -27.76 -9.40 -17.12
CA THR A 346 -29.23 -9.15 -17.13
C THR A 346 -29.58 -7.68 -17.38
N ALA A 347 -28.65 -6.74 -17.24
CA ALA A 347 -28.79 -5.33 -17.62
C ALA A 347 -28.18 -5.01 -18.99
N SER A 348 -27.49 -5.99 -19.60
CA SER A 348 -26.89 -5.87 -20.92
C SER A 348 -27.82 -6.49 -21.97
N THR A 349 -27.95 -5.85 -23.12
CA THR A 349 -28.74 -6.33 -24.27
C THR A 349 -27.84 -6.87 -25.39
N GLY A 350 -26.51 -6.82 -25.22
CA GLY A 350 -25.52 -7.32 -26.17
C GLY A 350 -24.10 -7.06 -25.75
N ALA A 351 -23.16 -7.57 -26.54
CA ALA A 351 -21.74 -7.36 -26.28
C ALA A 351 -21.29 -5.92 -26.59
N GLY A 352 -20.43 -5.39 -25.72
CA GLY A 352 -19.77 -4.11 -25.90
C GLY A 352 -18.25 -4.23 -25.98
N TYR A 353 -17.58 -3.11 -26.24
CA TYR A 353 -16.12 -2.97 -26.15
C TYR A 353 -15.71 -1.58 -25.64
N ASP A 354 -14.58 -1.53 -24.98
CA ASP A 354 -13.83 -0.30 -24.64
C ASP A 354 -12.42 -0.44 -25.17
N ALA A 355 -11.99 0.52 -25.96
CA ALA A 355 -10.62 0.59 -26.47
C ALA A 355 -10.07 1.98 -26.22
N ARG A 356 -8.84 2.09 -25.66
CA ARG A 356 -8.25 3.36 -25.27
C ARG A 356 -6.75 3.40 -25.58
N LEU A 357 -6.31 4.53 -26.10
CA LEU A 357 -4.91 4.88 -26.26
C LEU A 357 -4.62 6.14 -25.43
N GLU A 358 -3.59 6.09 -24.59
CA GLU A 358 -3.19 7.18 -23.70
C GLU A 358 -1.72 7.50 -23.90
N TYR A 359 -1.38 8.79 -24.00
CA TYR A 359 -0.02 9.30 -24.08
C TYR A 359 0.21 10.35 -23.01
N ASP A 360 1.12 10.08 -22.07
CA ASP A 360 1.42 10.94 -20.93
C ASP A 360 2.83 11.53 -21.04
N ILE A 361 2.95 12.83 -20.82
CA ILE A 361 4.21 13.56 -20.73
C ILE A 361 4.40 13.98 -19.28
N PRO A 362 5.25 13.28 -18.49
CA PRO A 362 5.52 13.63 -17.10
C PRO A 362 6.39 14.89 -17.04
N ASP A 363 6.32 15.58 -15.90
CA ASP A 363 7.05 16.81 -15.58
C ASP A 363 6.91 17.90 -16.67
N PHE A 364 5.74 17.94 -17.33
CA PHE A 364 5.44 18.92 -18.37
C PHE A 364 5.51 20.34 -17.81
N ARG A 365 6.47 21.15 -18.30
CA ARG A 365 6.81 22.50 -17.85
C ARG A 365 7.20 22.63 -16.38
N ARG A 366 6.66 21.82 -15.49
CA ARG A 366 6.92 21.85 -14.04
C ARG A 366 6.93 20.43 -13.48
N ARG A 367 7.73 20.21 -12.43
CA ARG A 367 7.75 18.93 -11.68
C ARG A 367 6.38 18.62 -11.09
N GLY A 368 6.03 17.32 -11.12
CA GLY A 368 4.76 16.82 -10.59
C GLY A 368 3.55 17.26 -11.42
N GLN A 369 3.75 17.68 -12.67
CA GLN A 369 2.70 18.05 -13.61
C GLN A 369 2.78 17.14 -14.84
N THR A 370 1.69 16.45 -15.17
CA THR A 370 1.61 15.55 -16.33
C THR A 370 0.61 16.12 -17.34
N LEU A 371 1.01 16.18 -18.59
CA LEU A 371 0.09 16.44 -19.70
C LEU A 371 -0.23 15.11 -20.37
N GLY A 372 -1.50 14.72 -20.31
CA GLY A 372 -2.02 13.49 -20.90
C GLY A 372 -2.88 13.79 -22.13
N PHE A 373 -2.77 12.94 -23.14
CA PHE A 373 -3.67 12.88 -24.30
C PHE A 373 -4.30 11.50 -24.33
N SER A 374 -5.59 11.42 -24.63
CA SER A 374 -6.26 10.14 -24.77
C SER A 374 -7.22 10.13 -25.95
N VAL A 375 -7.32 8.98 -26.60
CA VAL A 375 -8.35 8.67 -27.57
C VAL A 375 -9.01 7.36 -27.14
N ALA A 376 -10.32 7.33 -27.12
CA ALA A 376 -11.08 6.14 -26.71
C ALA A 376 -12.22 5.86 -27.71
N ALA A 377 -12.58 4.61 -27.85
CA ALA A 377 -13.77 4.15 -28.56
C ALA A 377 -14.55 3.20 -27.65
N LEU A 378 -15.83 3.45 -27.50
CA LEU A 378 -16.73 2.71 -26.62
C LEU A 378 -17.94 2.23 -27.39
N ARG A 379 -18.33 0.98 -27.15
CA ARG A 379 -19.66 0.48 -27.45
C ARG A 379 -20.24 -0.15 -26.21
N GLN A 380 -21.41 0.30 -25.79
CA GLN A 380 -22.19 -0.29 -24.70
C GLN A 380 -23.60 -0.61 -25.20
N THR A 381 -24.14 -1.75 -24.76
CA THR A 381 -25.48 -2.21 -25.11
C THR A 381 -26.22 -2.53 -23.81
N LEU A 382 -26.80 -1.50 -23.21
CA LEU A 382 -27.47 -1.57 -21.92
C LEU A 382 -29.00 -1.51 -22.08
N GLN A 383 -29.75 -1.92 -21.07
CA GLN A 383 -31.20 -1.72 -21.05
C GLN A 383 -31.58 -0.24 -21.05
N ALA A 384 -30.77 0.64 -20.46
CA ALA A 384 -31.01 2.08 -20.44
C ALA A 384 -30.83 2.73 -21.82
N TYR A 385 -29.83 2.30 -22.57
CA TYR A 385 -29.51 2.80 -23.92
C TYR A 385 -28.42 1.93 -24.59
N THR A 386 -28.33 2.05 -25.90
CA THR A 386 -27.15 1.58 -26.65
C THR A 386 -26.35 2.77 -27.13
N GLN A 387 -25.03 2.75 -26.87
CA GLN A 387 -24.09 3.81 -27.21
C GLN A 387 -22.94 3.30 -28.06
N ASN A 388 -22.59 4.06 -29.10
CA ASN A 388 -21.32 3.95 -29.80
C ASN A 388 -20.66 5.33 -29.79
N GLY A 389 -19.51 5.46 -29.17
CA GLY A 389 -18.85 6.75 -29.00
C GLY A 389 -17.35 6.70 -29.27
N ALA A 390 -16.81 7.83 -29.66
CA ALA A 390 -15.37 8.08 -29.75
C ALA A 390 -15.05 9.39 -29.04
N THR A 391 -14.06 9.35 -28.15
CA THR A 391 -13.66 10.48 -27.32
C THR A 391 -12.20 10.83 -27.59
N ALA A 392 -11.86 12.11 -27.69
CA ALA A 392 -10.49 12.62 -27.67
C ALA A 392 -10.36 13.63 -26.53
N ALA A 393 -9.33 13.52 -25.70
CA ALA A 393 -9.14 14.41 -24.57
C ALA A 393 -7.67 14.83 -24.37
N ALA A 394 -7.50 16.02 -23.78
CA ALA A 394 -6.22 16.51 -23.28
C ALA A 394 -6.40 16.96 -21.84
N THR A 395 -5.57 16.45 -20.93
CA THR A 395 -5.70 16.69 -19.49
C THR A 395 -4.36 17.08 -18.88
N LEU A 396 -4.35 18.18 -18.14
CA LEU A 396 -3.22 18.62 -17.33
C LEU A 396 -3.48 18.21 -15.87
N THR A 397 -2.70 17.27 -15.37
CA THR A 397 -2.78 16.78 -14.00
C THR A 397 -1.61 17.32 -13.20
N ARG A 398 -1.85 17.80 -11.98
CA ARG A 398 -0.83 18.29 -11.07
C ARG A 398 -0.98 17.69 -9.68
N ARG A 399 0.11 17.13 -9.18
CA ARG A 399 0.22 16.76 -7.76
C ARG A 399 0.52 18.02 -6.94
N LEU A 400 -0.41 18.40 -6.07
CA LEU A 400 -0.29 19.58 -5.21
C LEU A 400 0.43 19.27 -3.90
N SER A 401 0.19 18.07 -3.34
CA SER A 401 0.84 17.54 -2.15
C SER A 401 0.95 16.01 -2.25
N SER A 402 1.39 15.33 -1.19
CA SER A 402 1.35 13.85 -1.09
C SER A 402 -0.06 13.30 -1.22
N GLU A 403 -1.06 14.04 -0.76
CA GLU A 403 -2.46 13.63 -0.66
C GLU A 403 -3.36 14.23 -1.75
N TRP A 404 -3.02 15.42 -2.28
CA TRP A 404 -3.84 16.15 -3.22
C TRP A 404 -3.36 16.07 -4.65
N VAL A 405 -4.28 15.74 -5.56
CA VAL A 405 -4.11 15.80 -7.01
C VAL A 405 -5.23 16.63 -7.61
N ALA A 406 -4.90 17.57 -8.50
CA ALA A 406 -5.88 18.33 -9.26
C ALA A 406 -5.65 18.15 -10.76
N SER A 407 -6.72 18.15 -11.56
CA SER A 407 -6.61 18.15 -13.01
C SER A 407 -7.59 19.11 -13.66
N ALA A 408 -7.20 19.58 -14.85
CA ALA A 408 -8.03 20.37 -15.74
C ALA A 408 -7.82 19.87 -17.17
N GLY A 409 -8.90 19.74 -17.93
CA GLY A 409 -8.81 19.18 -19.27
C GLY A 409 -9.83 19.76 -20.23
N THR A 410 -9.75 19.28 -21.46
CA THR A 410 -10.79 19.43 -22.48
C THR A 410 -11.02 18.08 -23.13
N SER A 411 -12.26 17.79 -23.48
CA SER A 411 -12.62 16.61 -24.26
C SER A 411 -13.58 16.95 -25.36
N TYR A 412 -13.46 16.22 -26.45
CA TYR A 412 -14.45 16.15 -27.53
C TYR A 412 -14.93 14.72 -27.64
N GLU A 413 -16.24 14.53 -27.68
CA GLU A 413 -16.90 13.23 -27.83
C GLU A 413 -17.89 13.31 -28.98
N HIS A 414 -17.81 12.33 -29.87
CA HIS A 414 -18.83 12.07 -30.87
C HIS A 414 -19.50 10.73 -30.56
N GLU A 415 -20.80 10.73 -30.40
CA GLU A 415 -21.53 9.53 -30.02
C GLU A 415 -22.87 9.38 -30.74
N GLN A 416 -23.28 8.13 -30.83
CA GLN A 416 -24.55 7.68 -31.38
C GLN A 416 -25.24 6.89 -30.28
N ILE A 417 -26.41 7.35 -29.86
CA ILE A 417 -27.18 6.71 -28.79
C ILE A 417 -28.56 6.32 -29.32
N THR A 418 -28.97 5.11 -28.96
CA THR A 418 -30.34 4.63 -29.17
C THR A 418 -30.97 4.40 -27.81
N GLN A 419 -32.06 5.11 -27.51
CA GLN A 419 -32.90 4.93 -26.33
C GLN A 419 -34.36 4.89 -26.73
N GLU A 420 -35.15 3.95 -26.21
CA GLU A 420 -36.58 3.78 -26.60
C GLU A 420 -36.80 3.69 -28.11
N GLY A 421 -35.90 3.04 -28.85
CA GLY A 421 -35.98 2.97 -30.33
C GLY A 421 -35.66 4.27 -31.06
N GLN A 422 -35.42 5.39 -30.31
CA GLN A 422 -35.03 6.65 -30.91
C GLN A 422 -33.51 6.70 -31.03
N TYR A 423 -33.00 7.01 -32.23
CA TYR A 423 -31.60 7.14 -32.55
C TYR A 423 -31.23 8.61 -32.67
N ASP A 424 -30.24 9.02 -31.85
CA ASP A 424 -29.73 10.36 -31.87
C ASP A 424 -28.20 10.36 -31.96
N GLN A 425 -27.67 11.44 -32.55
CA GLN A 425 -26.22 11.71 -32.60
C GLN A 425 -25.90 12.96 -31.78
N TYR A 426 -24.87 12.87 -30.96
CA TYR A 426 -24.40 13.97 -30.14
C TYR A 426 -22.94 14.27 -30.40
N ASN A 427 -22.58 15.56 -30.33
CA ASN A 427 -21.20 16.02 -30.22
C ASN A 427 -21.07 16.84 -28.94
N LEU A 428 -20.19 16.41 -28.07
CA LEU A 428 -19.97 17.04 -26.77
C LEU A 428 -18.57 17.65 -26.72
N VAL A 429 -18.50 18.89 -26.23
CA VAL A 429 -17.25 19.53 -25.84
C VAL A 429 -17.32 19.81 -24.35
N ALA A 430 -16.43 19.21 -23.56
CA ALA A 430 -16.42 19.38 -22.12
C ALA A 430 -15.09 19.96 -21.62
N LEU A 431 -15.16 20.68 -20.48
CA LEU A 431 -14.01 21.25 -19.77
C LEU A 431 -13.96 20.67 -18.34
N PRO A 432 -13.59 19.39 -18.14
CA PRO A 432 -13.58 18.77 -16.83
C PRO A 432 -12.48 19.37 -15.94
N LEU A 433 -12.89 19.75 -14.71
CA LEU A 433 -12.02 20.15 -13.60
C LEU A 433 -12.18 19.12 -12.50
N SER A 434 -11.11 18.56 -11.99
CA SER A 434 -11.21 17.61 -10.88
C SER A 434 -10.18 17.86 -9.78
N ALA A 435 -10.57 17.48 -8.55
CA ALA A 435 -9.71 17.44 -7.38
C ALA A 435 -9.91 16.10 -6.66
N GLN A 436 -8.80 15.50 -6.25
CA GLN A 436 -8.78 14.24 -5.52
C GLN A 436 -7.90 14.37 -4.28
N PHE A 437 -8.37 13.81 -3.19
CA PHE A 437 -7.65 13.71 -1.92
C PHE A 437 -7.60 12.24 -1.48
N ASP A 438 -6.42 11.76 -1.10
CA ASP A 438 -6.23 10.40 -0.58
C ASP A 438 -5.23 10.44 0.58
N SER A 439 -5.69 10.11 1.80
CA SER A 439 -4.89 9.99 3.02
C SER A 439 -4.79 8.55 3.52
N THR A 440 -5.05 7.57 2.67
CA THR A 440 -5.00 6.15 3.06
C THR A 440 -3.58 5.57 3.11
N ASP A 441 -2.58 6.30 2.62
CA ASP A 441 -1.14 5.91 2.57
C ASP A 441 -0.88 4.55 1.87
N LEU A 442 -1.76 4.15 0.96
CA LEU A 442 -1.63 2.90 0.24
C LEU A 442 -0.82 3.07 -1.05
N ALA A 443 0.08 2.11 -1.30
CA ALA A 443 0.88 2.06 -2.52
C ALA A 443 0.04 1.78 -3.79
N SER A 444 -1.16 1.23 -3.64
CA SER A 444 -2.08 0.93 -4.73
C SER A 444 -3.53 1.09 -4.27
N PRO A 445 -4.42 1.69 -5.07
CA PRO A 445 -5.85 1.78 -4.76
C PRO A 445 -6.56 0.42 -4.69
N LEU A 446 -5.94 -0.66 -5.20
CA LEU A 446 -6.46 -2.03 -5.10
C LEU A 446 -6.24 -2.66 -3.71
N LEU A 447 -5.34 -2.08 -2.89
CA LEU A 447 -5.11 -2.55 -1.53
C LEU A 447 -6.26 -2.14 -0.62
N ASP A 448 -6.40 -2.87 0.49
CA ASP A 448 -7.49 -2.73 1.45
C ASP A 448 -7.19 -1.60 2.47
N PRO A 449 -7.83 -0.44 2.38
CA PRO A 449 -7.61 0.64 3.33
C PRO A 449 -8.23 0.30 4.70
N THR A 450 -7.46 0.52 5.75
CA THR A 450 -7.90 0.34 7.15
C THR A 450 -8.18 1.65 7.86
N HIS A 451 -7.66 2.77 7.34
CA HIS A 451 -7.81 4.12 7.88
C HIS A 451 -7.66 5.18 6.79
N GLY A 452 -7.95 6.43 7.13
CA GLY A 452 -7.86 7.55 6.20
C GLY A 452 -9.16 7.82 5.45
N MET A 453 -9.09 8.71 4.48
CA MET A 453 -10.22 9.07 3.63
C MET A 453 -9.80 9.31 2.19
N ARG A 454 -10.75 9.13 1.28
CA ARG A 454 -10.65 9.47 -0.13
C ARG A 454 -11.77 10.42 -0.49
N LEU A 455 -11.45 11.52 -1.12
CA LEU A 455 -12.43 12.47 -1.66
C LEU A 455 -12.17 12.65 -3.15
N SER A 456 -13.23 12.79 -3.92
CA SER A 456 -13.16 13.19 -5.33
C SER A 456 -14.26 14.19 -5.63
N LEU A 457 -13.96 15.19 -6.42
CA LEU A 457 -14.91 16.14 -6.96
C LEU A 457 -14.54 16.41 -8.42
N THR A 458 -15.54 16.36 -9.30
CA THR A 458 -15.41 16.73 -10.71
C THR A 458 -16.52 17.71 -11.06
N VAL A 459 -16.15 18.78 -11.74
CA VAL A 459 -17.06 19.77 -12.31
C VAL A 459 -16.78 19.82 -13.80
N SER A 460 -17.79 19.54 -14.63
CA SER A 460 -17.64 19.40 -16.08
C SER A 460 -18.67 20.28 -16.81
N PRO A 461 -18.37 21.55 -17.10
CA PRO A 461 -19.13 22.31 -18.08
C PRO A 461 -19.07 21.64 -19.44
N THR A 462 -20.23 21.39 -20.04
CA THR A 462 -20.35 20.63 -21.29
C THR A 462 -21.32 21.33 -22.24
N LEU A 463 -20.88 21.53 -23.46
CA LEU A 463 -21.72 21.93 -24.58
C LEU A 463 -22.01 20.66 -25.42
N SER A 464 -23.27 20.26 -25.49
CA SER A 464 -23.74 19.19 -26.34
C SER A 464 -24.53 19.75 -27.51
N THR A 465 -24.34 19.18 -28.70
CA THR A 465 -25.15 19.42 -29.88
C THR A 465 -25.73 18.09 -30.37
N GLY A 466 -27.05 18.01 -30.55
CA GLY A 466 -27.74 16.81 -30.95
C GLY A 466 -29.14 17.14 -31.51
N ALA A 467 -30.05 16.15 -31.54
CA ALA A 467 -31.41 16.31 -32.08
C ALA A 467 -32.22 17.41 -31.37
N SER A 468 -31.97 17.60 -30.05
CA SER A 468 -32.60 18.67 -29.24
C SER A 468 -31.93 20.04 -29.40
N GLY A 469 -31.04 20.21 -30.39
CA GLY A 469 -30.24 21.43 -30.60
C GLY A 469 -29.02 21.53 -29.67
N ALA A 470 -28.51 22.75 -29.48
CA ALA A 470 -27.37 23.00 -28.61
C ALA A 470 -27.82 23.14 -27.17
N GLN A 471 -27.24 22.38 -26.27
CA GLN A 471 -27.50 22.40 -24.81
C GLN A 471 -26.19 22.68 -24.07
N LEU A 472 -26.21 23.66 -23.18
CA LEU A 472 -25.12 23.94 -22.27
C LEU A 472 -25.53 23.51 -20.86
N PHE A 473 -24.77 22.61 -20.26
CA PHE A 473 -25.02 22.12 -18.92
C PHE A 473 -23.71 21.92 -18.16
N VAL A 474 -23.83 21.79 -16.84
CA VAL A 474 -22.71 21.51 -15.96
C VAL A 474 -23.03 20.26 -15.16
N ILE A 475 -22.13 19.25 -15.22
CA ILE A 475 -22.20 18.08 -14.36
C ILE A 475 -21.26 18.30 -13.18
N VAL A 476 -21.80 18.20 -11.96
CA VAL A 476 -21.03 18.19 -10.73
C VAL A 476 -21.21 16.83 -10.07
N GLN A 477 -20.13 16.10 -9.87
CA GLN A 477 -20.18 14.82 -9.17
C GLN A 477 -19.01 14.67 -8.21
N GLY A 478 -19.27 14.00 -7.10
CA GLY A 478 -18.25 13.75 -6.10
C GLY A 478 -18.48 12.47 -5.33
N SER A 479 -17.43 12.00 -4.70
CA SER A 479 -17.50 10.92 -3.74
C SER A 479 -16.61 11.20 -2.54
N ALA A 480 -17.03 10.71 -1.37
CA ALA A 480 -16.28 10.75 -0.13
C ALA A 480 -16.30 9.34 0.49
N ALA A 481 -15.13 8.76 0.72
CA ALA A 481 -15.01 7.47 1.40
C ALA A 481 -14.12 7.61 2.63
N THR A 482 -14.46 6.92 3.72
CA THR A 482 -13.67 6.90 4.96
C THR A 482 -13.58 5.49 5.50
N TYR A 483 -12.49 5.22 6.20
CA TYR A 483 -12.17 3.91 6.74
C TYR A 483 -11.77 4.06 8.20
N PHE A 484 -12.36 3.24 9.07
CA PHE A 484 -12.14 3.28 10.49
C PHE A 484 -11.75 1.90 11.02
N ASP A 485 -10.54 1.79 11.55
CA ASP A 485 -10.06 0.58 12.21
C ASP A 485 -10.67 0.47 13.61
N VAL A 486 -11.50 -0.55 13.83
CA VAL A 486 -12.21 -0.80 15.10
C VAL A 486 -11.25 -1.06 16.26
N HIS A 487 -10.01 -1.50 16.00
CA HIS A 487 -8.95 -1.62 17.01
C HIS A 487 -8.78 -0.33 17.85
N LYS A 488 -9.02 0.85 17.26
CA LYS A 488 -8.96 2.13 17.97
C LYS A 488 -10.01 2.29 19.07
N LEU A 489 -11.10 1.52 19.00
CA LEU A 489 -12.17 1.48 20.02
C LEU A 489 -12.06 0.27 20.93
N ILE A 490 -11.66 -0.87 20.38
CA ILE A 490 -11.60 -2.16 21.08
C ILE A 490 -10.16 -2.67 20.97
N ALA A 491 -9.34 -2.38 21.97
CA ALA A 491 -7.92 -2.73 21.99
C ALA A 491 -7.64 -4.25 21.91
N ALA A 492 -8.63 -5.10 22.21
CA ALA A 492 -8.51 -6.56 22.08
C ALA A 492 -8.59 -7.05 20.62
N ASP A 493 -9.08 -6.20 19.68
CA ASP A 493 -9.10 -6.54 18.25
C ASP A 493 -7.75 -6.16 17.63
N PRO A 494 -7.06 -7.06 16.90
CA PRO A 494 -5.81 -6.71 16.21
C PRO A 494 -6.00 -5.61 15.18
N ALA A 495 -5.02 -4.70 15.07
CA ALA A 495 -5.06 -3.59 14.13
C ALA A 495 -5.28 -4.07 12.68
N GLY A 496 -6.19 -3.40 11.96
CA GLY A 496 -6.56 -3.72 10.57
C GLY A 496 -7.38 -5.00 10.39
N ARG A 497 -7.82 -5.65 11.49
CA ARG A 497 -8.63 -6.86 11.42
C ARG A 497 -10.09 -6.56 11.13
N THR A 498 -10.64 -5.59 11.83
CA THR A 498 -12.04 -5.15 11.68
C THR A 498 -12.06 -3.70 11.25
N VAL A 499 -12.65 -3.42 10.09
CA VAL A 499 -12.72 -2.08 9.51
C VAL A 499 -14.17 -1.73 9.19
N LEU A 500 -14.60 -0.56 9.64
CA LEU A 500 -15.82 0.08 9.17
C LEU A 500 -15.47 1.00 8.02
N ALA A 501 -16.09 0.79 6.86
CA ALA A 501 -15.92 1.61 5.68
C ALA A 501 -17.26 2.25 5.30
N ALA A 502 -17.23 3.53 4.96
CA ALA A 502 -18.39 4.28 4.51
C ALA A 502 -18.04 5.08 3.27
N ARG A 503 -18.96 5.14 2.29
CA ARG A 503 -18.83 5.97 1.09
C ARG A 503 -20.14 6.70 0.82
N LEU A 504 -20.03 7.98 0.45
CA LEU A 504 -21.08 8.82 -0.11
C LEU A 504 -20.71 9.13 -1.56
N ILE A 505 -21.70 9.06 -2.45
CA ILE A 505 -21.61 9.50 -3.85
C ILE A 505 -22.76 10.48 -4.07
N ALA A 506 -22.49 11.58 -4.75
CA ALA A 506 -23.51 12.53 -5.16
C ALA A 506 -23.18 13.13 -6.52
N GLY A 507 -24.21 13.41 -7.30
CA GLY A 507 -24.07 14.07 -8.59
C GLY A 507 -25.31 14.86 -8.97
N VAL A 508 -25.11 15.94 -9.71
CA VAL A 508 -26.18 16.79 -10.26
C VAL A 508 -25.76 17.31 -11.64
N ALA A 509 -26.71 17.39 -12.54
CA ALA A 509 -26.60 18.04 -13.84
C ALA A 509 -27.55 19.23 -13.88
N GLU A 510 -26.99 20.41 -14.13
CA GLU A 510 -27.71 21.69 -14.15
C GLU A 510 -27.55 22.38 -15.51
N GLY A 511 -28.57 23.12 -15.95
CA GLY A 511 -28.55 23.89 -17.20
C GLY A 511 -29.30 23.25 -18.34
N ALA A 512 -29.67 21.95 -18.26
CA ALA A 512 -30.52 21.28 -19.25
C ALA A 512 -31.61 20.45 -18.55
N SER A 513 -32.73 20.22 -19.25
CA SER A 513 -33.75 19.29 -18.77
C SER A 513 -33.25 17.84 -18.86
N GLN A 514 -33.91 16.91 -18.20
CA GLN A 514 -33.60 15.47 -18.26
C GLN A 514 -33.42 14.99 -19.70
N PHE A 515 -34.36 15.30 -20.58
CA PHE A 515 -34.32 14.88 -22.00
C PHE A 515 -33.50 15.83 -22.90
N GLY A 516 -33.07 16.98 -22.38
CA GLY A 516 -32.05 17.82 -23.01
C GLY A 516 -30.63 17.28 -22.81
N LEU A 517 -30.44 16.43 -21.79
CA LEU A 517 -29.17 15.71 -21.57
C LEU A 517 -29.14 14.46 -22.45
N PRO A 518 -27.99 14.18 -23.14
CA PRO A 518 -27.75 12.85 -23.72
C PRO A 518 -27.97 11.75 -22.68
N PRO A 519 -28.49 10.57 -23.06
CA PRO A 519 -28.80 9.49 -22.10
C PRO A 519 -27.62 9.06 -21.24
N ASP A 520 -26.41 9.00 -21.76
CA ASP A 520 -25.18 8.65 -21.04
C ASP A 520 -24.71 9.72 -20.05
N GLN A 521 -25.13 10.99 -20.25
CA GLN A 521 -24.84 12.13 -19.37
C GLN A 521 -25.85 12.27 -18.22
N ARG A 522 -26.90 11.45 -18.19
CA ARG A 522 -27.85 11.38 -17.09
C ARG A 522 -27.32 10.52 -15.95
N PHE A 523 -27.89 10.68 -14.78
CA PHE A 523 -27.56 9.86 -13.63
C PHE A 523 -28.45 8.62 -13.54
N TYR A 524 -27.83 7.50 -13.16
CA TYR A 524 -28.48 6.22 -12.91
C TYR A 524 -27.89 5.62 -11.63
N ALA A 525 -28.67 4.80 -10.93
CA ALA A 525 -28.18 4.03 -9.80
C ALA A 525 -28.54 2.54 -9.95
N GLY A 526 -27.94 1.68 -9.13
CA GLY A 526 -27.95 0.21 -9.26
C GLY A 526 -26.59 -0.32 -9.72
N GLY A 527 -26.33 -1.59 -9.42
CA GLY A 527 -25.06 -2.26 -9.72
C GLY A 527 -23.99 -2.09 -8.66
N SER A 528 -22.83 -2.67 -8.90
CA SER A 528 -21.71 -2.74 -7.93
C SER A 528 -21.13 -1.38 -7.55
N GLY A 529 -21.32 -0.37 -8.38
CA GLY A 529 -20.76 0.97 -8.18
C GLY A 529 -21.57 1.87 -7.24
N THR A 530 -22.88 1.61 -7.09
CA THR A 530 -23.81 2.47 -6.33
C THR A 530 -24.64 1.68 -5.33
N VAL A 531 -25.64 0.90 -5.75
CA VAL A 531 -26.53 0.12 -4.88
C VAL A 531 -26.52 -1.33 -5.32
N ARG A 532 -25.75 -2.16 -4.63
CA ARG A 532 -25.69 -3.61 -4.91
C ARG A 532 -27.03 -4.28 -4.58
N GLY A 533 -27.35 -5.36 -5.29
CA GLY A 533 -28.64 -6.07 -5.22
C GLY A 533 -29.67 -5.58 -6.23
N TYR A 534 -29.39 -4.49 -6.92
CA TYR A 534 -30.14 -4.01 -8.07
C TYR A 534 -29.30 -4.08 -9.33
N ARG A 535 -29.92 -4.38 -10.46
CA ARG A 535 -29.24 -4.39 -11.76
C ARG A 535 -28.59 -3.04 -12.06
N TYR A 536 -27.53 -3.05 -12.83
CA TYR A 536 -26.84 -1.84 -13.26
C TYR A 536 -27.82 -0.87 -13.92
N GLN A 537 -27.80 0.41 -13.50
CA GLN A 537 -28.63 1.50 -13.98
C GLN A 537 -30.16 1.35 -13.77
N SER A 538 -30.64 0.38 -12.99
CA SER A 538 -32.08 0.09 -12.86
C SER A 538 -32.85 0.95 -11.87
N ILE A 539 -32.16 1.74 -11.03
CA ILE A 539 -32.79 2.62 -10.03
C ILE A 539 -32.88 4.03 -10.60
N GLY A 540 -34.10 4.56 -10.66
CA GLY A 540 -34.39 5.90 -11.15
C GLY A 540 -35.76 5.98 -11.80
N PRO A 541 -36.11 7.11 -12.43
CA PRO A 541 -37.27 7.25 -13.30
C PRO A 541 -37.23 6.20 -14.41
N GLN A 542 -38.40 5.70 -14.80
CA GLN A 542 -38.53 4.64 -15.82
C GLN A 542 -39.57 5.05 -16.85
N PHE A 543 -39.34 4.67 -18.10
CA PHE A 543 -40.30 4.73 -19.17
C PHE A 543 -41.49 3.80 -18.89
N PRO A 544 -42.63 3.95 -19.61
CA PRO A 544 -43.82 3.12 -19.39
C PRO A 544 -43.57 1.61 -19.57
N ASP A 545 -42.60 1.21 -20.35
CA ASP A 545 -42.17 -0.17 -20.53
C ASP A 545 -41.23 -0.70 -19.44
N GLY A 546 -40.86 0.17 -18.50
CA GLY A 546 -39.99 -0.14 -17.37
C GLY A 546 -38.50 -0.05 -17.65
N LEU A 547 -38.07 0.48 -18.82
CA LEU A 547 -36.67 0.78 -19.11
C LEU A 547 -36.22 2.04 -18.39
N PRO A 548 -34.92 2.16 -17.99
CA PRO A 548 -34.41 3.30 -17.25
C PRO A 548 -34.37 4.59 -18.10
N GLU A 549 -34.98 5.66 -17.64
CA GLU A 549 -34.89 7.00 -18.24
C GLU A 549 -33.59 7.74 -17.84
N GLY A 550 -33.05 7.43 -16.64
CA GLY A 550 -32.06 8.26 -15.97
C GLY A 550 -32.62 9.52 -15.32
N GLY A 551 -31.81 10.29 -14.64
CA GLY A 551 -32.23 11.52 -13.97
C GLY A 551 -31.18 12.61 -14.01
N THR A 552 -31.50 13.79 -13.44
CA THR A 552 -30.60 14.93 -13.37
C THR A 552 -29.78 14.97 -12.09
N SER A 553 -30.10 14.13 -11.10
CA SER A 553 -29.32 14.02 -9.86
C SER A 553 -29.32 12.60 -9.29
N MET A 554 -28.27 12.27 -8.55
CA MET A 554 -28.08 10.98 -7.90
C MET A 554 -27.42 11.15 -6.53
N GLN A 555 -27.80 10.28 -5.59
CA GLN A 555 -27.13 10.12 -4.31
C GLN A 555 -27.05 8.66 -3.94
N ALA A 556 -25.92 8.22 -3.39
CA ALA A 556 -25.76 6.87 -2.87
C ALA A 556 -24.85 6.86 -1.63
N VAL A 557 -25.20 6.01 -0.66
CA VAL A 557 -24.42 5.73 0.55
C VAL A 557 -24.15 4.24 0.61
N ASN A 558 -22.89 3.89 0.84
CA ASN A 558 -22.45 2.50 1.02
C ASN A 558 -21.80 2.37 2.40
N LEU A 559 -22.21 1.36 3.15
CA LEU A 559 -21.65 1.03 4.45
C LEU A 559 -21.15 -0.41 4.40
N GLU A 560 -19.94 -0.66 4.87
CA GLU A 560 -19.34 -1.99 4.95
C GLU A 560 -18.69 -2.24 6.31
N LEU A 561 -18.96 -3.41 6.89
CA LEU A 561 -18.19 -4.00 7.97
C LEU A 561 -17.29 -5.07 7.38
N ARG A 562 -15.99 -4.81 7.35
CA ARG A 562 -14.96 -5.71 6.82
C ARG A 562 -14.28 -6.43 7.96
N GLN A 563 -14.30 -7.77 7.95
CA GLN A 563 -13.67 -8.62 8.95
C GLN A 563 -12.62 -9.52 8.33
N ARG A 564 -11.35 -9.34 8.70
CA ARG A 564 -10.25 -10.19 8.27
C ARG A 564 -10.17 -11.44 9.14
N VAL A 565 -10.03 -12.62 8.50
CA VAL A 565 -9.90 -13.92 9.16
C VAL A 565 -8.62 -14.60 8.70
N GLY A 566 -7.64 -14.65 9.58
CA GLY A 566 -6.30 -15.10 9.23
C GLY A 566 -5.62 -14.18 8.22
N ALA A 567 -4.63 -14.72 7.49
CA ALA A 567 -3.83 -13.94 6.55
C ALA A 567 -4.47 -13.82 5.15
N LYS A 568 -5.33 -14.77 4.77
CA LYS A 568 -5.78 -14.93 3.37
C LYS A 568 -7.26 -14.64 3.14
N PHE A 569 -8.10 -14.66 4.16
CA PHE A 569 -9.54 -14.53 3.99
C PHE A 569 -10.10 -13.32 4.74
N GLY A 570 -11.21 -12.80 4.24
CA GLY A 570 -12.03 -11.81 4.90
C GLY A 570 -13.49 -11.97 4.52
N PHE A 571 -14.36 -11.45 5.40
CA PHE A 571 -15.80 -11.38 5.20
C PHE A 571 -16.23 -9.93 5.23
N VAL A 572 -17.27 -9.61 4.48
CA VAL A 572 -17.85 -8.27 4.42
C VAL A 572 -19.36 -8.39 4.58
N LEU A 573 -19.92 -7.58 5.46
CA LEU A 573 -21.36 -7.29 5.49
C LEU A 573 -21.56 -5.87 4.99
N PHE A 574 -22.57 -5.65 4.17
CA PHE A 574 -22.80 -4.33 3.60
C PHE A 574 -24.27 -3.96 3.46
N ALA A 575 -24.51 -2.66 3.49
CA ALA A 575 -25.78 -2.05 3.18
C ALA A 575 -25.54 -0.84 2.28
N ASP A 576 -26.21 -0.79 1.14
CA ASP A 576 -26.13 0.27 0.15
C ASP A 576 -27.52 0.92 0.01
N ALA A 577 -27.57 2.23 0.05
CA ALA A 577 -28.79 3.01 -0.18
C ALA A 577 -28.51 4.06 -1.24
N GLY A 578 -29.44 4.29 -2.15
CA GLY A 578 -29.26 5.34 -3.15
C GLY A 578 -30.48 5.52 -4.03
N GLY A 579 -30.44 6.60 -4.79
CA GLY A 579 -31.53 6.95 -5.67
C GLY A 579 -31.16 8.00 -6.70
N VAL A 580 -32.08 8.17 -7.62
CA VAL A 580 -32.01 9.11 -8.74
C VAL A 580 -33.26 9.95 -8.76
N ALA A 581 -33.08 11.24 -9.02
CA ALA A 581 -34.20 12.18 -9.13
C ALA A 581 -34.11 13.00 -10.41
N SER A 582 -35.29 13.41 -10.90
CA SER A 582 -35.46 14.36 -11.98
C SER A 582 -36.73 15.18 -11.73
N GLY A 583 -36.60 16.50 -11.59
CA GLY A 583 -37.71 17.36 -11.22
C GLY A 583 -38.37 16.95 -9.89
N SER A 584 -39.68 16.68 -9.89
CA SER A 584 -40.42 16.19 -8.71
C SER A 584 -40.40 14.66 -8.57
N SER A 585 -39.87 13.92 -9.55
CA SER A 585 -39.77 12.46 -9.50
C SER A 585 -38.47 12.02 -8.82
N SER A 586 -38.59 11.16 -7.81
CA SER A 586 -37.42 10.59 -7.13
C SER A 586 -37.65 9.13 -6.76
N VAL A 587 -36.66 8.30 -6.98
CA VAL A 587 -36.70 6.86 -6.68
C VAL A 587 -35.50 6.47 -5.83
N TYR A 588 -35.74 6.02 -4.61
CA TYR A 588 -34.70 5.52 -3.70
C TYR A 588 -34.87 4.03 -3.40
N ARG A 589 -33.77 3.33 -3.26
CA ARG A 589 -33.74 1.88 -2.98
C ARG A 589 -32.60 1.58 -2.00
N VAL A 590 -32.76 0.43 -1.31
CA VAL A 590 -31.75 -0.11 -0.38
C VAL A 590 -31.46 -1.56 -0.76
N GLY A 591 -30.19 -1.90 -0.83
CA GLY A 591 -29.71 -3.27 -1.01
C GLY A 591 -28.81 -3.67 0.15
N VAL A 592 -28.85 -4.94 0.53
CA VAL A 592 -28.02 -5.51 1.60
C VAL A 592 -27.34 -6.77 1.11
N GLY A 593 -26.20 -7.10 1.71
CA GLY A 593 -25.51 -8.30 1.27
C GLY A 593 -24.30 -8.66 2.10
N THR A 594 -23.64 -9.71 1.65
CA THR A 594 -22.43 -10.25 2.24
C THR A 594 -21.41 -10.57 1.16
N GLY A 595 -20.16 -10.60 1.53
CA GLY A 595 -19.08 -10.93 0.61
C GLY A 595 -17.92 -11.65 1.24
N VAL A 596 -17.17 -12.35 0.41
CA VAL A 596 -15.92 -13.02 0.76
C VAL A 596 -14.77 -12.32 0.05
N ARG A 597 -13.64 -12.23 0.73
CA ARG A 597 -12.39 -11.69 0.21
C ARG A 597 -11.31 -12.76 0.31
N TYR A 598 -10.55 -12.93 -0.76
CA TYR A 598 -9.33 -13.72 -0.77
C TYR A 598 -8.16 -12.79 -1.06
N TYR A 599 -7.31 -12.55 -0.05
CA TYR A 599 -6.21 -11.60 -0.13
C TYR A 599 -5.02 -12.15 -0.90
N THR A 600 -4.62 -11.43 -1.95
CA THR A 600 -3.45 -11.73 -2.78
C THR A 600 -2.44 -10.58 -2.70
N SER A 601 -1.25 -10.76 -3.26
CA SER A 601 -0.21 -9.73 -3.31
C SER A 601 -0.58 -8.49 -4.13
N ILE A 602 -1.56 -8.61 -5.04
CA ILE A 602 -2.02 -7.53 -5.91
C ILE A 602 -3.34 -6.91 -5.46
N GLY A 603 -3.95 -7.42 -4.39
CA GLY A 603 -5.24 -6.99 -3.85
C GLY A 603 -6.18 -8.16 -3.56
N PRO A 604 -7.28 -7.93 -2.85
CA PRO A 604 -8.27 -8.97 -2.57
C PRO A 604 -9.08 -9.31 -3.82
N ILE A 605 -9.27 -10.61 -4.07
CA ILE A 605 -10.33 -11.10 -4.96
C ILE A 605 -11.62 -11.06 -4.15
N ARG A 606 -12.64 -10.37 -4.66
CA ARG A 606 -13.94 -10.25 -4.00
C ARG A 606 -15.00 -11.08 -4.68
N LEU A 607 -15.90 -11.62 -3.87
CA LEU A 607 -17.15 -12.23 -4.27
C LEU A 607 -18.24 -11.66 -3.36
N ASP A 608 -19.16 -10.89 -3.92
CA ASP A 608 -20.27 -10.27 -3.20
C ASP A 608 -21.59 -10.86 -3.66
N PHE A 609 -22.49 -11.13 -2.71
CA PHE A 609 -23.86 -11.53 -2.91
C PHE A 609 -24.78 -10.48 -2.28
N ALA A 610 -25.71 -9.95 -3.06
CA ALA A 610 -26.58 -8.86 -2.63
C ALA A 610 -28.03 -9.09 -3.00
N VAL A 611 -28.94 -8.64 -2.13
CA VAL A 611 -30.38 -8.71 -2.34
C VAL A 611 -31.02 -7.33 -2.22
N PRO A 612 -32.04 -7.01 -3.03
CA PRO A 612 -32.82 -5.80 -2.89
C PRO A 612 -33.77 -5.93 -1.70
N THR A 613 -33.89 -4.89 -0.86
CA THR A 613 -34.89 -4.87 0.21
C THR A 613 -36.32 -4.67 -0.33
N ARG A 614 -36.42 -4.04 -1.51
CA ARG A 614 -37.67 -3.89 -2.25
C ARG A 614 -37.41 -4.15 -3.73
N GLN A 615 -37.97 -5.21 -4.26
CA GLN A 615 -37.83 -5.63 -5.65
C GLN A 615 -38.43 -4.59 -6.61
N LEU A 616 -37.77 -4.37 -7.74
CA LEU A 616 -38.34 -3.66 -8.90
C LEU A 616 -39.19 -4.65 -9.72
N ALA A 617 -40.17 -4.14 -10.47
CA ALA A 617 -41.09 -4.98 -11.25
C ALA A 617 -40.35 -5.94 -12.21
N ASN A 618 -39.29 -5.45 -12.86
CA ASN A 618 -38.44 -6.22 -13.75
C ASN A 618 -37.09 -6.60 -13.14
N GLY A 619 -36.94 -6.47 -11.78
CA GLY A 619 -35.69 -6.65 -11.06
C GLY A 619 -35.36 -8.10 -10.73
N GLY A 620 -34.08 -8.41 -10.59
CA GLY A 620 -33.59 -9.67 -10.04
C GLY A 620 -33.94 -9.84 -8.56
N ARG A 621 -33.94 -11.10 -8.08
CA ARG A 621 -34.08 -11.41 -6.65
C ARG A 621 -32.78 -11.24 -5.89
N PHE A 622 -31.66 -11.36 -6.58
CA PHE A 622 -30.29 -11.18 -6.06
C PHE A 622 -29.34 -10.83 -7.20
N GLU A 623 -28.21 -10.28 -6.85
CA GLU A 623 -27.09 -10.01 -7.75
C GLU A 623 -25.79 -10.54 -7.17
N VAL A 624 -24.88 -10.98 -8.02
CA VAL A 624 -23.55 -11.51 -7.67
C VAL A 624 -22.48 -10.71 -8.40
N TYR A 625 -21.41 -10.34 -7.67
CA TYR A 625 -20.32 -9.55 -8.23
C TYR A 625 -18.98 -10.23 -7.90
N ILE A 626 -18.12 -10.41 -8.91
CA ILE A 626 -16.76 -10.94 -8.76
C ILE A 626 -15.79 -9.92 -9.36
N GLY A 627 -14.72 -9.62 -8.63
CA GLY A 627 -13.73 -8.65 -9.10
C GLY A 627 -12.46 -8.63 -8.24
N LEU A 628 -11.51 -7.80 -8.65
CA LEU A 628 -10.27 -7.55 -7.92
C LEU A 628 -10.39 -6.20 -7.19
N GLY A 629 -9.88 -6.13 -5.96
CA GLY A 629 -9.97 -4.95 -5.09
C GLY A 629 -11.24 -4.94 -4.24
N GLN A 630 -11.39 -3.87 -3.43
CA GLN A 630 -12.61 -3.62 -2.64
C GLN A 630 -13.67 -2.93 -3.50
N ALA A 631 -14.88 -2.81 -2.96
CA ALA A 631 -15.96 -2.11 -3.65
C ALA A 631 -15.71 -0.59 -3.73
N PHE A 632 -14.99 -0.04 -2.72
CA PHE A 632 -14.53 1.36 -2.66
C PHE A 632 -13.35 1.52 -1.71
#